data_178c72a1209a2ab914e8e30bb95b6d3a
#
_entry.id   178c72a1209a2ab914e8e30bb95b6d3a
#
_cell.length_a   1.000
_cell.length_b   1.000
_cell.length_c   1.000
_cell.angle_alpha   90.00
_cell.angle_beta   90.00
_cell.angle_gamma   90.00
#
_symmetry.space_group_name_H-M   'P 1'
#
loop_
_entity.id
_entity.type
_entity.pdbx_description
1 polymer ?
#
loop_
_entity_poly.entity_id
_entity_poly.type
_entity_poly.pdbx_seq_one_letter_code
_entity_poly.pdbx_strand_id
1 'polypeptide(L)'
;YSPLSLILAGEPQFRSMVRTPHMAPIWRRVETSYHLVGMSLEETKNYINHQTKAAGCEHPLFPDDVTSKIHERAKGIPALVNILCKGCLQDAAGRDQTLIDGENVNRVLQEWQ
;
A
#
# COMPACT_ATOMS: atom_id res chain seq x y z
N TYR A 1 -25.34 -28.90 -5.25
CA TYR A 1 -24.43 -29.20 -4.14
C TYR A 1 -22.98 -29.25 -4.62
N SER A 2 -22.09 -28.56 -3.92
CA SER A 2 -20.66 -28.58 -4.22
C SER A 2 -19.89 -28.97 -2.95
N PRO A 3 -19.03 -30.01 -2.99
CA PRO A 3 -18.30 -30.47 -1.81
C PRO A 3 -17.14 -29.56 -1.42
N LEU A 4 -16.80 -28.55 -2.24
CA LEU A 4 -15.70 -27.63 -1.92
C LEU A 4 -15.99 -26.24 -2.47
N SER A 5 -15.30 -25.27 -1.90
CA SER A 5 -15.27 -23.90 -2.40
C SER A 5 -13.89 -23.60 -2.95
N LEU A 6 -13.82 -22.87 -4.05
CA LEU A 6 -12.57 -22.51 -4.67
C LEU A 6 -12.43 -20.98 -4.69
N ILE A 7 -11.28 -20.50 -4.23
CA ILE A 7 -10.96 -19.07 -4.25
C ILE A 7 -9.77 -18.87 -5.18
N LEU A 8 -9.94 -17.98 -6.14
CA LEU A 8 -8.88 -17.60 -7.07
C LEU A 8 -8.42 -16.18 -6.73
N ALA A 9 -7.12 -15.99 -6.60
CA ALA A 9 -6.54 -14.68 -6.31
C ALA A 9 -5.34 -14.47 -7.22
N GLY A 10 -5.11 -13.23 -7.60
CA GLY A 10 -3.98 -12.90 -8.46
C GLY A 10 -3.83 -11.40 -8.66
N GLU A 11 -2.83 -11.01 -9.40
CA GLU A 11 -2.58 -9.63 -9.76
C GLU A 11 -3.68 -9.11 -10.70
N PRO A 12 -3.80 -7.77 -10.90
CA PRO A 12 -4.83 -7.20 -11.76
C PRO A 12 -4.90 -7.81 -13.17
N GLN A 13 -3.77 -8.23 -13.72
CA GLN A 13 -3.71 -8.88 -15.03
C GLN A 13 -4.48 -10.20 -15.06
N PHE A 14 -4.51 -10.90 -13.93
CA PHE A 14 -5.24 -12.16 -13.81
C PHE A 14 -6.74 -11.96 -14.06
N ARG A 15 -7.30 -10.85 -13.58
CA ARG A 15 -8.70 -10.51 -13.79
C ARG A 15 -9.04 -10.43 -15.27
N SER A 16 -8.19 -9.77 -16.04
CA SER A 16 -8.36 -9.65 -17.50
C SER A 16 -8.20 -11.00 -18.18
N MET A 17 -7.23 -11.79 -17.75
CA MET A 17 -6.96 -13.11 -18.32
C MET A 17 -8.14 -14.08 -18.13
N VAL A 18 -8.73 -14.08 -16.92
CA VAL A 18 -9.86 -14.97 -16.61
C VAL A 18 -11.09 -14.63 -17.44
N ARG A 19 -11.23 -13.38 -17.86
CA ARG A 19 -12.37 -12.90 -18.65
C ARG A 19 -12.23 -13.13 -20.15
N THR A 20 -11.12 -13.70 -20.60
CA THR A 20 -10.96 -14.05 -22.02
C THR A 20 -11.92 -15.19 -22.40
N PRO A 21 -12.32 -15.27 -23.69
CA PRO A 21 -13.20 -16.35 -24.12
C PRO A 21 -12.66 -17.74 -23.83
N HIS A 22 -11.34 -17.90 -23.86
CA HIS A 22 -10.66 -19.15 -23.55
C HIS A 22 -10.96 -19.64 -22.13
N MET A 23 -11.12 -18.72 -21.20
CA MET A 23 -11.36 -19.02 -19.79
C MET A 23 -12.84 -18.94 -19.39
N ALA A 24 -13.72 -18.80 -20.37
CA ALA A 24 -15.17 -18.66 -20.11
C ALA A 24 -15.75 -19.75 -19.22
N PRO A 25 -15.39 -21.04 -19.34
CA PRO A 25 -15.90 -22.06 -18.45
C PRO A 25 -15.64 -21.79 -16.96
N ILE A 26 -14.49 -21.17 -16.65
CA ILE A 26 -14.15 -20.80 -15.28
C ILE A 26 -14.90 -19.54 -14.88
N TRP A 27 -14.87 -18.49 -15.71
CA TRP A 27 -15.48 -17.20 -15.39
C TRP A 27 -16.99 -17.32 -15.15
N ARG A 28 -17.67 -18.17 -15.92
CA ARG A 28 -19.12 -18.36 -15.78
C ARG A 28 -19.51 -18.98 -14.45
N ARG A 29 -18.57 -19.60 -13.73
CA ARG A 29 -18.84 -20.25 -12.44
C ARG A 29 -18.45 -19.36 -11.25
N VAL A 30 -17.93 -18.17 -11.52
CA VAL A 30 -17.56 -17.21 -10.45
C VAL A 30 -18.83 -16.57 -9.91
N GLU A 31 -19.12 -16.81 -8.64
CA GLU A 31 -20.28 -16.23 -7.98
C GLU A 31 -20.00 -14.83 -7.45
N THR A 32 -18.80 -14.62 -6.93
CA THR A 32 -18.39 -13.34 -6.34
C THR A 32 -17.05 -12.93 -6.89
N SER A 33 -16.94 -11.69 -7.33
CA SER A 33 -15.69 -11.13 -7.83
C SER A 33 -15.39 -9.83 -7.09
N TYR A 34 -14.17 -9.69 -6.62
CA TYR A 34 -13.73 -8.48 -5.92
C TYR A 34 -12.40 -7.99 -6.49
N HIS A 35 -12.32 -6.71 -6.77
CA HIS A 35 -11.08 -6.08 -7.22
C HIS A 35 -10.54 -5.21 -6.08
N LEU A 36 -9.42 -5.64 -5.51
CA LEU A 36 -8.78 -4.91 -4.42
C LEU A 36 -8.01 -3.72 -4.98
N VAL A 37 -8.41 -2.53 -4.60
CA VAL A 37 -7.74 -1.29 -5.02
C VAL A 37 -6.79 -0.81 -3.93
N GLY A 38 -5.94 0.16 -4.24
CA GLY A 38 -5.07 0.78 -3.26
C GLY A 38 -5.86 1.45 -2.13
N MET A 39 -5.20 1.66 -1.00
CA MET A 39 -5.81 2.33 0.14
C MET A 39 -6.15 3.79 -0.19
N SER A 40 -7.22 4.31 0.42
CA SER A 40 -7.53 5.73 0.37
C SER A 40 -6.51 6.53 1.19
N LEU A 41 -6.56 7.85 1.10
CA LEU A 41 -5.67 8.71 1.91
C LEU A 41 -5.87 8.46 3.40
N GLU A 42 -7.11 8.38 3.84
CA GLU A 42 -7.41 8.13 5.26
C GLU A 42 -6.91 6.76 5.70
N GLU A 43 -7.14 5.74 4.89
CA GLU A 43 -6.63 4.40 5.17
C GLU A 43 -5.12 4.37 5.23
N THR A 44 -4.45 5.10 4.34
CA THR A 44 -2.98 5.20 4.34
C THR A 44 -2.48 5.85 5.63
N LYS A 45 -3.11 6.93 6.07
CA LYS A 45 -2.76 7.59 7.33
C LYS A 45 -2.93 6.66 8.52
N ASN A 46 -4.05 5.95 8.57
CA ASN A 46 -4.32 5.00 9.64
C ASN A 46 -3.33 3.84 9.61
N TYR A 47 -2.97 3.37 8.43
CA TYR A 47 -2.00 2.30 8.26
C TYR A 47 -0.61 2.73 8.80
N ILE A 48 -0.14 3.91 8.42
CA ILE A 48 1.16 4.43 8.87
C ILE A 48 1.16 4.59 10.38
N ASN A 49 0.11 5.18 10.93
CA ASN A 49 -0.01 5.38 12.39
C ASN A 49 -0.08 4.05 13.14
N HIS A 50 -0.79 3.09 12.60
CA HIS A 50 -0.86 1.75 13.21
C HIS A 50 0.50 1.08 13.22
N GLN A 51 1.25 1.15 12.13
CA GLN A 51 2.56 0.52 12.04
C GLN A 51 3.59 1.18 12.97
N THR A 52 3.60 2.50 13.05
CA THR A 52 4.52 3.21 13.95
C THR A 52 4.19 2.94 15.42
N LYS A 53 2.91 2.88 15.75
CA LYS A 53 2.46 2.58 17.10
C LYS A 53 2.80 1.14 17.49
N ALA A 54 2.60 0.19 16.57
CA ALA A 54 2.94 -1.21 16.80
C ALA A 54 4.44 -1.41 17.01
N ALA A 55 5.26 -0.55 16.38
CA ALA A 55 6.71 -0.57 16.55
C ALA A 55 7.19 0.10 17.85
N GLY A 56 6.26 0.64 18.65
CA GLY A 56 6.57 1.23 19.95
C GLY A 56 6.65 2.74 19.98
N CYS A 57 6.32 3.42 18.88
CA CYS A 57 6.33 4.87 18.84
C CYS A 57 4.97 5.41 19.32
N GLU A 58 4.96 6.10 20.44
CA GLU A 58 3.73 6.60 21.05
C GLU A 58 3.32 7.99 20.55
N HIS A 59 4.23 8.71 19.89
CA HIS A 59 3.93 10.02 19.33
C HIS A 59 3.90 9.95 17.80
N PRO A 60 3.14 10.85 17.14
CA PRO A 60 3.09 10.87 15.67
C PRO A 60 4.46 11.21 15.07
N LEU A 61 4.97 10.35 14.20
CA LEU A 61 6.23 10.57 13.48
C LEU A 61 6.01 11.20 12.12
N PHE A 62 4.85 10.93 11.51
CA PHE A 62 4.54 11.35 10.16
C PHE A 62 3.40 12.38 10.19
N PRO A 63 3.69 13.68 10.03
CA PRO A 63 2.63 14.69 9.95
C PRO A 63 1.70 14.46 8.74
N ASP A 64 0.53 15.07 8.77
CA ASP A 64 -0.49 14.87 7.73
C ASP A 64 0.00 15.24 6.34
N ASP A 65 0.77 16.31 6.21
CA ASP A 65 1.33 16.71 4.91
C ASP A 65 2.31 15.66 4.36
N VAL A 66 3.07 15.03 5.24
CA VAL A 66 4.00 13.96 4.88
C VAL A 66 3.25 12.70 4.46
N THR A 67 2.24 12.29 5.23
CA THR A 67 1.44 11.11 4.88
C THR A 67 0.69 11.30 3.59
N SER A 68 0.20 12.51 3.32
CA SER A 68 -0.47 12.83 2.06
C SER A 68 0.47 12.69 0.87
N LYS A 69 1.71 13.16 1.03
CA LYS A 69 2.72 13.08 -0.02
C LYS A 69 3.13 11.64 -0.31
N ILE A 70 3.29 10.85 0.75
CA ILE A 70 3.60 9.42 0.64
C ILE A 70 2.46 8.71 -0.08
N HIS A 71 1.21 8.98 0.31
CA HIS A 71 0.04 8.37 -0.32
C HIS A 71 -0.02 8.67 -1.80
N GLU A 72 0.19 9.93 -2.17
CA GLU A 72 0.15 10.35 -3.57
C GLU A 72 1.15 9.58 -4.43
N ARG A 73 2.35 9.40 -3.93
CA ARG A 73 3.41 8.71 -4.67
C ARG A 73 3.27 7.19 -4.64
N ALA A 74 2.77 6.64 -3.55
CA ALA A 74 2.56 5.20 -3.39
C ALA A 74 1.24 4.73 -3.98
N LYS A 75 0.31 5.66 -4.27
CA LYS A 75 -1.03 5.36 -4.78
C LYS A 75 -1.81 4.42 -3.87
N GLY A 76 -1.52 4.46 -2.59
CA GLY A 76 -2.18 3.63 -1.60
C GLY A 76 -1.76 2.17 -1.61
N ILE A 77 -0.70 1.80 -2.30
CA ILE A 77 -0.20 0.43 -2.35
C ILE A 77 0.66 0.18 -1.11
N PRO A 78 0.27 -0.75 -0.21
CA PRO A 78 0.96 -0.93 1.07
C PRO A 78 2.46 -1.19 0.95
N ALA A 79 2.89 -2.00 -0.01
CA ALA A 79 4.30 -2.28 -0.22
C ALA A 79 5.10 -1.01 -0.53
N LEU A 80 4.55 -0.13 -1.36
CA LEU A 80 5.19 1.14 -1.71
C LEU A 80 5.15 2.12 -0.55
N VAL A 81 4.06 2.15 0.21
CA VAL A 81 3.98 2.95 1.44
C VAL A 81 5.07 2.53 2.41
N ASN A 82 5.26 1.23 2.61
CA ASN A 82 6.30 0.70 3.50
C ASN A 82 7.70 1.13 3.06
N ILE A 83 7.99 1.03 1.78
CA ILE A 83 9.31 1.41 1.23
C ILE A 83 9.57 2.90 1.46
N LEU A 84 8.58 3.74 1.18
CA LEU A 84 8.73 5.20 1.37
C LEU A 84 8.88 5.57 2.84
N CYS A 85 8.06 4.99 3.71
CA CYS A 85 8.14 5.25 5.13
C CYS A 85 9.48 4.81 5.71
N LYS A 86 9.94 3.62 5.34
CA LYS A 86 11.23 3.11 5.79
C LYS A 86 12.37 4.02 5.35
N GLY A 87 12.34 4.46 4.09
CA GLY A 87 13.34 5.39 3.57
C GLY A 87 13.35 6.70 4.33
N CYS A 88 12.17 7.24 4.63
CA CYS A 88 12.06 8.48 5.41
C CYS A 88 12.59 8.33 6.82
N LEU A 89 12.31 7.20 7.47
CA LEU A 89 12.82 6.93 8.82
C LEU A 89 14.34 6.83 8.81
N GLN A 90 14.91 6.16 7.83
CA GLN A 90 16.37 6.02 7.70
C GLN A 90 17.04 7.38 7.43
N ASP A 91 16.44 8.19 6.56
CA ASP A 91 16.95 9.52 6.25
C ASP A 91 16.90 10.44 7.49
N ALA A 92 15.79 10.41 8.20
CA ALA A 92 15.63 11.22 9.42
C ALA A 92 16.57 10.77 10.53
N ALA A 93 16.76 9.47 10.70
CA ALA A 93 17.68 8.94 11.71
C ALA A 93 19.11 9.36 11.43
N GLY A 94 19.53 9.37 10.18
CA GLY A 94 20.86 9.81 9.78
C GLY A 94 21.09 11.32 9.99
N ARG A 95 20.02 12.10 10.16
CA ARG A 95 20.07 13.54 10.35
C ARG A 95 19.68 13.95 11.76
N ASP A 96 19.51 12.98 12.67
CA ASP A 96 19.09 13.22 14.07
C ASP A 96 17.77 14.00 14.17
N GLN A 97 16.85 13.76 13.22
CA GLN A 97 15.53 14.37 13.26
C GLN A 97 14.60 13.56 14.16
N THR A 98 13.72 14.25 14.87
CA THR A 98 12.72 13.62 15.74
C THR A 98 11.36 13.51 15.07
N LEU A 99 11.19 14.17 13.92
CA LEU A 99 9.93 14.20 13.17
C LEU A 99 10.26 14.16 11.68
N ILE A 100 9.47 13.39 10.94
CA ILE A 100 9.63 13.30 9.47
C ILE A 100 9.03 14.57 8.84
N ASP A 101 9.70 15.12 7.85
CA ASP A 101 9.21 16.27 7.09
C ASP A 101 9.19 15.99 5.59
N GLY A 102 8.69 16.97 4.82
CA GLY A 102 8.58 16.83 3.36
C GLY A 102 9.92 16.65 2.65
N GLU A 103 11.00 17.18 3.21
CA GLU A 103 12.33 17.05 2.63
C GLU A 103 12.83 15.60 2.71
N ASN A 104 12.48 14.88 3.78
CA ASN A 104 12.80 13.46 3.88
C ASN A 104 12.15 12.70 2.71
N VAL A 105 10.89 12.98 2.42
CA VAL A 105 10.18 12.35 1.32
C VAL A 105 10.84 12.68 -0.03
N ASN A 106 11.18 13.95 -0.23
CA ASN A 106 11.80 14.39 -1.47
C ASN A 106 13.13 13.67 -1.73
N ARG A 107 13.97 13.52 -0.70
CA ARG A 107 15.25 12.82 -0.84
C ARG A 107 15.07 11.35 -1.18
N VAL A 108 14.12 10.69 -0.51
CA VAL A 108 13.81 9.27 -0.78
C VAL A 108 13.31 9.10 -2.21
N LEU A 109 12.43 9.98 -2.68
CA LEU A 109 11.88 9.92 -4.03
C LEU A 109 12.95 10.12 -5.11
N GLN A 110 13.97 10.93 -4.84
CA GLN A 110 15.08 11.11 -5.77
C GLN A 110 15.85 9.80 -5.99
N GLU A 111 15.97 8.99 -4.96
CA GLU A 111 16.66 7.71 -5.04
C GLU A 111 15.86 6.66 -5.83
N TRP A 112 14.57 6.88 -6.02
CA TRP A 112 13.71 5.98 -6.78
C TRP A 112 13.86 6.11 -8.30
N GLN A 113 14.51 7.13 -8.75
CA GLN A 113 14.67 7.40 -10.20
C GLN A 113 15.92 6.75 -10.79
#